data_fbd875961220b6b84875483e490a2a4b
#
_entry.id   fbd875961220b6b84875483e490a2a4b
#
_cell.length_a   1.000
_cell.length_b   1.000
_cell.length_c   1.000
_cell.angle_alpha   90.00
_cell.angle_beta   90.00
_cell.angle_gamma   90.00
#
_symmetry.space_group_name_H-M   'P 1'
#
loop_
_entity.id
_entity.type
_entity.pdbx_description
1 polymer ?
#
loop_
_entity_poly.entity_id
_entity_poly.type
_entity_poly.pdbx_seq_one_letter_code
_entity_poly.pdbx_strand_id
1 'polypeptide(L)'
;LASDDPGLSLSDENIADVKAFFEKLYGGQVKFRHRYSDVCNVVFDYKDCELDPTNVPYPVSRLADNMGKVLTSMLEDRPRSEQADSVRKLCDHIELEKTRLLHYTEQMKMMCSFEERSTQLDEQIKEQQEKTESEIKRLEDDSLKRIEEEKREAQRENVSVLGVFTGIVVAFVAGLTFSSSILQSIDRASIYRLCAMATVIGVFLFDTIAILLSFLGKGPELNALTWPRS
;
A
#
# COMPACT_ATOMS: atom_id res chain seq x y z
N LEU A 1 -28.47 -18.66 39.95
CA LEU A 1 -27.06 -18.50 40.34
C LEU A 1 -26.30 -17.55 39.40
N ALA A 2 -26.55 -17.64 38.12
CA ALA A 2 -26.14 -16.65 37.15
C ALA A 2 -27.15 -15.50 37.12
N SER A 3 -26.72 -14.27 37.30
CA SER A 3 -27.57 -13.08 37.27
C SER A 3 -26.98 -12.01 36.39
N ASP A 4 -27.82 -11.38 35.59
CA ASP A 4 -27.42 -10.23 34.72
C ASP A 4 -27.21 -8.94 35.55
N ASP A 5 -27.67 -8.88 36.78
CA ASP A 5 -27.49 -7.74 37.66
C ASP A 5 -26.09 -7.73 38.31
N PRO A 6 -25.22 -6.76 37.99
CA PRO A 6 -23.87 -6.67 38.54
C PRO A 6 -23.82 -6.49 40.08
N GLY A 7 -24.88 -6.14 40.75
CA GLY A 7 -24.94 -5.93 42.21
C GLY A 7 -25.35 -7.16 43.06
N LEU A 8 -25.89 -8.21 42.45
CA LEU A 8 -26.54 -9.30 43.17
C LEU A 8 -25.58 -10.43 43.57
N SER A 9 -24.89 -10.32 44.67
CA SER A 9 -24.26 -11.49 45.34
C SER A 9 -25.33 -12.35 46.01
N LEU A 10 -25.16 -13.68 46.00
CA LEU A 10 -26.04 -14.57 46.81
C LEU A 10 -26.01 -14.15 48.29
N SER A 11 -27.19 -13.92 48.86
CA SER A 11 -27.32 -13.72 50.27
C SER A 11 -27.10 -15.04 51.02
N ASP A 12 -26.76 -14.99 52.31
CA ASP A 12 -26.51 -16.17 53.11
C ASP A 12 -27.75 -17.11 53.17
N GLU A 13 -28.96 -16.55 53.14
CA GLU A 13 -30.21 -17.28 53.04
C GLU A 13 -30.33 -18.07 51.74
N ASN A 14 -30.01 -17.44 50.61
CA ASN A 14 -30.00 -18.10 49.29
C ASN A 14 -28.91 -19.19 49.18
N ILE A 15 -27.77 -19.00 49.85
CA ILE A 15 -26.71 -20.01 49.90
C ILE A 15 -27.24 -21.27 50.66
N ALA A 16 -27.96 -21.09 51.76
CA ALA A 16 -28.54 -22.19 52.50
C ALA A 16 -29.56 -22.99 51.68
N ASP A 17 -30.42 -22.31 50.93
CA ASP A 17 -31.40 -22.95 50.04
C ASP A 17 -30.75 -23.74 48.92
N VAL A 18 -29.75 -23.15 48.24
CA VAL A 18 -29.00 -23.82 47.17
C VAL A 18 -28.24 -25.02 47.71
N LYS A 19 -27.65 -24.91 48.89
CA LYS A 19 -26.98 -26.02 49.56
C LYS A 19 -27.95 -27.15 49.85
N ALA A 20 -29.11 -26.87 50.46
CA ALA A 20 -30.12 -27.85 50.69
C ALA A 20 -30.60 -28.53 49.39
N PHE A 21 -30.73 -27.79 48.32
CA PHE A 21 -31.03 -28.34 47.00
C PHE A 21 -29.96 -29.34 46.54
N PHE A 22 -28.66 -29.00 46.62
CA PHE A 22 -27.57 -29.89 46.20
C PHE A 22 -27.44 -31.11 47.12
N GLU A 23 -27.65 -30.96 48.43
CA GLU A 23 -27.69 -32.08 49.36
C GLU A 23 -28.80 -33.08 48.98
N LYS A 24 -29.99 -32.61 48.65
CA LYS A 24 -31.07 -33.42 48.15
C LYS A 24 -30.78 -34.06 46.79
N LEU A 25 -30.21 -33.30 45.85
CA LEU A 25 -29.92 -33.75 44.50
C LEU A 25 -28.88 -34.88 44.50
N TYR A 26 -27.79 -34.71 45.24
CA TYR A 26 -26.70 -35.69 45.30
C TYR A 26 -26.85 -36.75 46.46
N GLY A 27 -27.74 -36.51 47.34
CA GLY A 27 -28.01 -37.45 48.47
C GLY A 27 -29.11 -38.51 48.20
N GLY A 28 -29.71 -38.51 47.01
CA GLY A 28 -30.76 -39.43 46.63
C GLY A 28 -30.28 -40.89 46.46
N GLN A 29 -31.22 -41.85 46.50
CA GLN A 29 -30.93 -43.27 46.27
C GLN A 29 -30.34 -43.55 44.88
N VAL A 30 -30.70 -42.75 43.90
CA VAL A 30 -30.12 -42.75 42.52
C VAL A 30 -29.03 -41.66 42.46
N LYS A 31 -27.78 -42.09 42.30
CA LYS A 31 -26.64 -41.13 42.18
C LYS A 31 -26.83 -40.25 40.95
N PHE A 32 -27.22 -39.00 41.19
CA PHE A 32 -27.25 -37.99 40.12
C PHE A 32 -25.82 -37.65 39.70
N ARG A 33 -25.60 -37.57 38.38
CA ARG A 33 -24.35 -37.16 37.79
C ARG A 33 -24.63 -36.10 36.73
N HIS A 34 -24.17 -34.88 36.96
CA HIS A 34 -24.25 -33.84 35.96
C HIS A 34 -23.40 -34.21 34.72
N ARG A 35 -23.89 -33.87 33.56
CA ARG A 35 -23.13 -34.03 32.33
C ARG A 35 -22.30 -32.79 32.12
N TYR A 36 -21.05 -33.00 31.75
CA TYR A 36 -20.13 -31.91 31.41
C TYR A 36 -20.67 -31.04 30.27
N SER A 37 -21.23 -31.65 29.21
CA SER A 37 -21.87 -30.97 28.09
C SER A 37 -22.96 -29.99 28.48
N ASP A 38 -23.74 -30.33 29.51
CA ASP A 38 -24.85 -29.48 29.94
C ASP A 38 -24.30 -28.22 30.64
N VAL A 39 -23.23 -28.37 31.43
CA VAL A 39 -22.52 -27.24 32.04
C VAL A 39 -21.92 -26.35 30.97
N CYS A 40 -21.23 -26.93 29.97
CA CYS A 40 -20.65 -26.23 28.85
C CYS A 40 -21.70 -25.40 28.10
N ASN A 41 -22.84 -26.01 27.74
CA ASN A 41 -23.90 -25.32 27.01
C ASN A 41 -24.45 -24.13 27.81
N VAL A 42 -24.75 -24.34 29.10
CA VAL A 42 -25.27 -23.25 29.94
C VAL A 42 -24.27 -22.10 30.08
N VAL A 43 -22.98 -22.39 30.25
CA VAL A 43 -21.95 -21.35 30.34
C VAL A 43 -21.76 -20.63 29.03
N PHE A 44 -21.79 -21.35 27.90
CA PHE A 44 -21.58 -20.79 26.58
C PHE A 44 -22.77 -19.95 26.08
N ASP A 45 -23.97 -20.16 26.61
CA ASP A 45 -25.15 -19.33 26.32
C ASP A 45 -24.95 -17.87 26.75
N TYR A 46 -24.05 -17.61 27.70
CA TYR A 46 -23.70 -16.27 28.18
C TYR A 46 -22.53 -15.61 27.47
N LYS A 47 -22.00 -16.19 26.39
CA LYS A 47 -20.80 -15.70 25.67
C LYS A 47 -20.91 -14.27 25.15
N ASP A 48 -22.13 -13.82 24.80
CA ASP A 48 -22.42 -12.51 24.22
C ASP A 48 -22.85 -11.47 25.28
N CYS A 49 -22.81 -11.84 26.58
CA CYS A 49 -23.12 -10.94 27.67
C CYS A 49 -21.96 -9.94 27.91
N GLU A 50 -22.29 -8.87 28.64
CA GLU A 50 -21.31 -7.88 29.07
C GLU A 50 -20.17 -8.53 29.87
N LEU A 51 -18.92 -8.11 29.53
CA LEU A 51 -17.71 -8.65 30.14
C LEU A 51 -17.35 -7.91 31.42
N ASP A 52 -16.88 -8.66 32.41
CA ASP A 52 -16.29 -8.15 33.64
C ASP A 52 -14.85 -7.62 33.39
N PRO A 53 -14.18 -6.98 34.36
CA PRO A 53 -12.79 -6.51 34.21
C PRO A 53 -11.79 -7.62 33.89
N THR A 54 -12.13 -8.89 34.06
CA THR A 54 -11.28 -10.05 33.72
C THR A 54 -11.54 -10.59 32.32
N ASN A 55 -12.37 -9.91 31.50
CA ASN A 55 -12.81 -10.33 30.18
C ASN A 55 -13.64 -11.61 30.12
N VAL A 56 -14.33 -11.90 31.18
CA VAL A 56 -15.31 -13.01 31.29
C VAL A 56 -16.73 -12.41 31.36
N PRO A 57 -17.74 -13.01 30.74
CA PRO A 57 -19.12 -12.54 30.91
C PRO A 57 -19.54 -12.48 32.37
N TYR A 58 -20.13 -11.36 32.81
CA TYR A 58 -20.55 -11.16 34.19
C TYR A 58 -21.38 -12.31 34.79
N PRO A 59 -22.38 -12.88 34.07
CA PRO A 59 -23.15 -14.01 34.62
C PRO A 59 -22.30 -15.24 34.90
N VAL A 60 -21.25 -15.50 34.09
CA VAL A 60 -20.37 -16.67 34.28
C VAL A 60 -19.42 -16.46 35.45
N SER A 61 -18.81 -15.28 35.58
CA SER A 61 -17.98 -14.97 36.75
C SER A 61 -18.77 -15.12 38.05
N ARG A 62 -20.00 -14.60 38.06
CA ARG A 62 -20.89 -14.74 39.23
C ARG A 62 -21.32 -16.15 39.52
N LEU A 63 -21.63 -16.91 38.47
CA LEU A 63 -21.95 -18.33 38.65
C LEU A 63 -20.78 -19.04 39.34
N ALA A 64 -19.56 -18.81 38.91
CA ALA A 64 -18.35 -19.39 39.50
C ALA A 64 -18.17 -18.96 40.98
N ASP A 65 -18.27 -17.65 41.26
CA ASP A 65 -18.14 -17.10 42.62
C ASP A 65 -19.23 -17.62 43.55
N ASN A 66 -20.48 -17.63 43.12
CA ASN A 66 -21.61 -18.10 43.89
C ASN A 66 -21.50 -19.61 44.19
N MET A 67 -21.09 -20.41 43.19
CA MET A 67 -20.84 -21.83 43.37
C MET A 67 -19.67 -22.08 44.34
N GLY A 68 -18.63 -21.27 44.30
CA GLY A 68 -17.51 -21.30 45.25
C GLY A 68 -18.00 -21.08 46.70
N LYS A 69 -18.86 -20.08 46.91
CA LYS A 69 -19.46 -19.82 48.25
C LYS A 69 -20.30 -20.98 48.73
N VAL A 70 -21.14 -21.58 47.90
CA VAL A 70 -21.94 -22.77 48.23
C VAL A 70 -21.03 -23.93 48.60
N LEU A 71 -20.01 -24.22 47.83
CA LEU A 71 -19.04 -25.28 48.12
C LEU A 71 -18.34 -25.05 49.47
N THR A 72 -17.87 -23.82 49.73
CA THR A 72 -17.23 -23.47 51.01
C THR A 72 -18.16 -23.74 52.20
N SER A 73 -19.40 -23.28 52.11
CA SER A 73 -20.41 -23.55 53.16
C SER A 73 -20.69 -25.05 53.37
N MET A 74 -20.69 -25.85 52.28
CA MET A 74 -20.85 -27.31 52.38
C MET A 74 -19.66 -28.00 53.07
N LEU A 75 -18.43 -27.51 52.79
CA LEU A 75 -17.19 -28.04 53.36
C LEU A 75 -17.01 -27.68 54.83
N GLU A 76 -17.48 -26.51 55.26
CA GLU A 76 -17.50 -26.10 56.67
C GLU A 76 -18.39 -27.02 57.53
N ASP A 77 -19.55 -27.41 57.01
CA ASP A 77 -20.46 -28.24 57.71
C ASP A 77 -20.08 -29.74 57.71
N ARG A 78 -19.63 -30.22 56.52
CA ARG A 78 -19.29 -31.63 56.31
C ARG A 78 -18.11 -31.81 55.38
N PRO A 79 -16.84 -31.73 55.84
CA PRO A 79 -15.65 -31.70 55.03
C PRO A 79 -15.42 -32.90 54.11
N ARG A 80 -16.04 -34.05 54.43
CA ARG A 80 -15.86 -35.32 53.68
C ARG A 80 -17.16 -35.91 53.19
N SER A 81 -18.11 -35.10 52.79
CA SER A 81 -19.41 -35.64 52.28
C SER A 81 -19.27 -35.95 50.79
N GLU A 82 -19.87 -37.03 50.30
CA GLU A 82 -19.94 -37.39 48.88
C GLU A 82 -20.65 -36.29 48.03
N GLN A 83 -21.60 -35.59 48.68
CA GLN A 83 -22.32 -34.45 48.09
C GLN A 83 -21.39 -33.27 47.84
N ALA A 84 -20.54 -32.92 48.82
CA ALA A 84 -19.55 -31.84 48.64
C ALA A 84 -18.54 -32.18 47.55
N ASP A 85 -18.09 -33.41 47.39
CA ASP A 85 -17.23 -33.85 46.29
C ASP A 85 -17.90 -33.73 44.92
N SER A 86 -19.22 -34.00 44.84
CA SER A 86 -19.99 -33.84 43.62
C SER A 86 -20.14 -32.35 43.21
N VAL A 87 -20.39 -31.47 44.18
CA VAL A 87 -20.43 -30.02 43.96
C VAL A 87 -19.04 -29.47 43.62
N ARG A 88 -17.98 -30.00 44.25
CA ARG A 88 -16.59 -29.60 43.85
C ARG A 88 -16.31 -29.87 42.39
N LYS A 89 -16.68 -31.07 41.90
CA LYS A 89 -16.54 -31.42 40.48
C LYS A 89 -17.34 -30.49 39.56
N LEU A 90 -18.52 -30.06 40.00
CA LEU A 90 -19.34 -29.10 39.28
C LEU A 90 -18.65 -27.73 39.23
N CYS A 91 -18.10 -27.27 40.37
CA CYS A 91 -17.31 -26.02 40.39
C CYS A 91 -16.10 -26.10 39.48
N ASP A 92 -15.34 -27.21 39.52
CA ASP A 92 -14.18 -27.40 38.63
C ASP A 92 -14.57 -27.33 37.16
N HIS A 93 -15.74 -27.87 36.77
CA HIS A 93 -16.25 -27.79 35.40
C HIS A 93 -16.64 -26.36 35.03
N ILE A 94 -17.27 -25.61 35.93
CA ILE A 94 -17.63 -24.20 35.68
C ILE A 94 -16.37 -23.34 35.54
N GLU A 95 -15.37 -23.52 36.39
CA GLU A 95 -14.09 -22.78 36.26
C GLU A 95 -13.34 -23.13 35.00
N LEU A 96 -13.40 -24.38 34.56
CA LEU A 96 -12.81 -24.79 33.29
C LEU A 96 -13.49 -24.09 32.09
N GLU A 97 -14.83 -24.05 32.09
CA GLU A 97 -15.58 -23.37 31.01
C GLU A 97 -15.40 -21.85 31.06
N LYS A 98 -15.32 -21.25 32.24
CA LYS A 98 -14.96 -19.84 32.44
C LYS A 98 -13.61 -19.52 31.77
N THR A 99 -12.60 -20.37 32.02
CA THR A 99 -11.28 -20.21 31.40
C THR A 99 -11.33 -20.36 29.88
N ARG A 100 -12.09 -21.30 29.35
CA ARG A 100 -12.30 -21.46 27.90
C ARG A 100 -12.99 -20.25 27.29
N LEU A 101 -13.97 -19.72 27.98
CA LEU A 101 -14.71 -18.55 27.52
C LEU A 101 -13.81 -17.30 27.51
N LEU A 102 -12.93 -17.16 28.50
CA LEU A 102 -11.89 -16.11 28.51
C LEU A 102 -11.00 -16.19 27.24
N HIS A 103 -10.47 -17.38 26.95
CA HIS A 103 -9.65 -17.55 25.74
C HIS A 103 -10.43 -17.30 24.45
N TYR A 104 -11.69 -17.70 24.40
CA TYR A 104 -12.56 -17.40 23.27
C TYR A 104 -12.73 -15.88 23.06
N THR A 105 -13.01 -15.12 24.12
CA THR A 105 -13.17 -13.67 24.03
C THR A 105 -11.87 -12.96 23.64
N GLU A 106 -10.73 -13.43 24.14
CA GLU A 106 -9.41 -12.92 23.74
C GLU A 106 -9.12 -13.19 22.27
N GLN A 107 -9.41 -14.39 21.77
CA GLN A 107 -9.25 -14.74 20.36
C GLN A 107 -10.16 -13.88 19.46
N MET A 108 -11.40 -13.65 19.85
CA MET A 108 -12.33 -12.80 19.11
C MET A 108 -11.83 -11.34 19.04
N LYS A 109 -11.32 -10.78 20.15
CA LYS A 109 -10.72 -9.44 20.16
C LYS A 109 -9.52 -9.35 19.24
N MET A 110 -8.63 -10.34 19.24
CA MET A 110 -7.49 -10.39 18.33
C MET A 110 -7.94 -10.46 16.86
N MET A 111 -8.97 -11.26 16.57
CA MET A 111 -9.50 -11.39 15.21
C MET A 111 -10.09 -10.08 14.70
N CYS A 112 -10.90 -9.39 15.51
CA CYS A 112 -11.43 -8.07 15.16
C CYS A 112 -10.31 -7.04 14.94
N SER A 113 -9.29 -7.02 15.80
CA SER A 113 -8.15 -6.10 15.62
C SER A 113 -7.30 -6.42 14.39
N PHE A 114 -7.24 -7.68 13.97
CA PHE A 114 -6.58 -8.08 12.74
C PHE A 114 -7.37 -7.65 11.51
N GLU A 115 -8.69 -7.79 11.56
CA GLU A 115 -9.59 -7.37 10.48
C GLU A 115 -9.54 -5.86 10.25
N GLU A 116 -9.54 -5.06 11.33
CA GLU A 116 -9.35 -3.60 11.27
C GLU A 116 -8.00 -3.21 10.65
N ARG A 117 -6.91 -3.89 11.04
CA ARG A 117 -5.58 -3.64 10.46
C ARG A 117 -5.50 -4.05 8.99
N SER A 118 -6.15 -5.15 8.62
CA SER A 118 -6.21 -5.59 7.23
C SER A 118 -6.90 -4.56 6.35
N THR A 119 -8.05 -4.04 6.78
CA THR A 119 -8.77 -3.00 6.03
C THR A 119 -7.97 -1.70 5.90
N GLN A 120 -7.27 -1.28 6.96
CA GLN A 120 -6.39 -0.10 6.92
C GLN A 120 -5.21 -0.30 5.96
N LEU A 121 -4.63 -1.50 5.91
CA LEU A 121 -3.55 -1.82 4.97
C LEU A 121 -4.05 -1.81 3.52
N ASP A 122 -5.22 -2.36 3.26
CA ASP A 122 -5.82 -2.36 1.92
C ASP A 122 -6.09 -0.92 1.42
N GLU A 123 -6.57 -0.03 2.30
CA GLU A 123 -6.74 1.39 1.98
C GLU A 123 -5.39 2.08 1.67
N GLN A 124 -4.36 1.82 2.49
CA GLN A 124 -3.03 2.37 2.26
C GLN A 124 -2.40 1.87 0.95
N ILE A 125 -2.55 0.58 0.64
CA ILE A 125 -2.08 0.00 -0.63
C ILE A 125 -2.78 0.67 -1.81
N LYS A 126 -4.08 0.88 -1.74
CA LYS A 126 -4.86 1.53 -2.79
C LYS A 126 -4.42 2.98 -3.00
N GLU A 127 -4.24 3.74 -1.93
CA GLU A 127 -3.72 5.12 -2.01
C GLU A 127 -2.31 5.19 -2.62
N GLN A 128 -1.44 4.27 -2.25
CA GLN A 128 -0.10 4.15 -2.81
C GLN A 128 -0.13 3.79 -4.30
N GLN A 129 -1.02 2.89 -4.71
CA GLN A 129 -1.19 2.51 -6.11
C GLN A 129 -1.66 3.71 -6.95
N GLU A 130 -2.66 4.46 -6.48
CA GLU A 130 -3.17 5.65 -7.18
C GLU A 130 -2.07 6.73 -7.33
N LYS A 131 -1.27 6.96 -6.28
CA LYS A 131 -0.12 7.88 -6.34
C LYS A 131 0.93 7.42 -7.34
N THR A 132 1.30 6.15 -7.30
CA THR A 132 2.30 5.59 -8.20
C THR A 132 1.84 5.64 -9.66
N GLU A 133 0.58 5.32 -9.92
CA GLU A 133 -0.01 5.38 -11.27
C GLU A 133 -0.03 6.82 -11.81
N SER A 134 -0.37 7.79 -10.97
CA SER A 134 -0.35 9.21 -11.35
C SER A 134 1.07 9.71 -11.65
N GLU A 135 2.06 9.25 -10.89
CA GLU A 135 3.47 9.61 -11.09
C GLU A 135 4.06 8.96 -12.35
N ILE A 136 3.74 7.70 -12.62
CA ILE A 136 4.12 7.00 -13.86
C ILE A 136 3.56 7.75 -15.06
N LYS A 137 2.30 8.11 -15.05
CA LYS A 137 1.63 8.83 -16.13
C LYS A 137 2.28 10.20 -16.38
N ARG A 138 2.65 10.91 -15.32
CA ARG A 138 3.36 12.18 -15.41
C ARG A 138 4.76 12.03 -16.02
N LEU A 139 5.51 11.01 -15.59
CA LEU A 139 6.83 10.70 -16.14
C LEU A 139 6.75 10.29 -17.62
N GLU A 140 5.73 9.55 -18.00
CA GLU A 140 5.47 9.16 -19.38
C GLU A 140 5.18 10.37 -20.26
N ASP A 141 4.32 11.29 -19.83
CA ASP A 141 4.03 12.55 -20.54
C ASP A 141 5.28 13.43 -20.68
N ASP A 142 6.09 13.55 -19.64
CA ASP A 142 7.33 14.32 -19.67
C ASP A 142 8.37 13.68 -20.62
N SER A 143 8.47 12.37 -20.63
CA SER A 143 9.38 11.64 -21.52
C SER A 143 8.97 11.78 -22.98
N LEU A 144 7.67 11.71 -23.28
CA LEU A 144 7.14 11.92 -24.63
C LEU A 144 7.44 13.33 -25.13
N LYS A 145 7.25 14.36 -24.31
CA LYS A 145 7.58 15.74 -24.66
C LYS A 145 9.07 15.91 -24.99
N ARG A 146 9.95 15.35 -24.17
CA ARG A 146 11.41 15.39 -24.44
C ARG A 146 11.78 14.72 -25.77
N ILE A 147 11.20 13.54 -26.02
CA ILE A 147 11.43 12.83 -27.29
C ILE A 147 10.95 13.66 -28.49
N GLU A 148 9.80 14.34 -28.39
CA GLU A 148 9.31 15.21 -29.43
C GLU A 148 10.22 16.43 -29.65
N GLU A 149 10.72 17.04 -28.57
CA GLU A 149 11.68 18.16 -28.67
C GLU A 149 12.98 17.72 -29.30
N GLU A 150 13.59 16.64 -28.86
CA GLU A 150 14.82 16.08 -29.45
C GLU A 150 14.62 15.72 -30.93
N LYS A 151 13.47 15.14 -31.28
CA LYS A 151 13.15 14.83 -32.68
C LYS A 151 13.03 16.08 -33.54
N ARG A 152 12.44 17.17 -33.02
CA ARG A 152 12.35 18.44 -33.73
C ARG A 152 13.72 19.08 -33.91
N GLU A 153 14.57 19.03 -32.90
CA GLU A 153 15.95 19.53 -32.99
C GLU A 153 16.75 18.74 -34.02
N ALA A 154 16.74 17.41 -33.96
CA ALA A 154 17.41 16.56 -34.94
C ALA A 154 16.89 16.77 -36.36
N GLN A 155 15.60 17.01 -36.57
CA GLN A 155 15.03 17.34 -37.86
C GLN A 155 15.55 18.69 -38.41
N ARG A 156 15.65 19.73 -37.55
CA ARG A 156 16.20 21.03 -37.92
C ARG A 156 17.67 20.93 -38.30
N GLU A 157 18.42 20.16 -37.53
CA GLU A 157 19.85 19.93 -37.81
C GLU A 157 20.04 19.21 -39.16
N ASN A 158 19.28 18.14 -39.41
CA ASN A 158 19.32 17.42 -40.67
C ASN A 158 18.95 18.28 -41.86
N VAL A 159 17.93 19.14 -41.74
CA VAL A 159 17.56 20.09 -42.84
C VAL A 159 18.68 21.12 -43.07
N SER A 160 19.33 21.60 -42.00
CA SER A 160 20.46 22.52 -42.13
C SER A 160 21.64 21.88 -42.88
N VAL A 161 22.01 20.65 -42.47
CA VAL A 161 23.09 19.89 -43.14
C VAL A 161 22.77 19.64 -44.62
N LEU A 162 21.53 19.23 -44.91
CA LEU A 162 21.08 19.00 -46.29
C LEU A 162 21.11 20.29 -47.12
N GLY A 163 20.72 21.42 -46.52
CA GLY A 163 20.78 22.73 -47.16
C GLY A 163 22.21 23.13 -47.55
N VAL A 164 23.15 22.93 -46.61
CA VAL A 164 24.58 23.20 -46.87
C VAL A 164 25.13 22.31 -47.97
N PHE A 165 24.85 21.00 -47.92
CA PHE A 165 25.27 20.05 -48.93
C PHE A 165 24.72 20.40 -50.32
N THR A 166 23.43 20.72 -50.39
CA THR A 166 22.77 21.14 -51.63
C THR A 166 23.42 22.45 -52.18
N GLY A 167 23.70 23.41 -51.32
CA GLY A 167 24.39 24.65 -51.69
C GLY A 167 25.78 24.40 -52.28
N ILE A 168 26.58 23.51 -51.69
CA ILE A 168 27.89 23.11 -52.18
C ILE A 168 27.78 22.45 -53.57
N VAL A 169 26.86 21.53 -53.76
CA VAL A 169 26.65 20.86 -55.05
C VAL A 169 26.23 21.82 -56.11
N VAL A 170 25.28 22.73 -55.82
CA VAL A 170 24.84 23.76 -56.77
C VAL A 170 25.99 24.70 -57.12
N ALA A 171 26.76 25.16 -56.13
CA ALA A 171 27.92 26.02 -56.36
C ALA A 171 29.00 25.34 -57.25
N PHE A 172 29.25 24.05 -57.03
CA PHE A 172 30.20 23.26 -57.83
C PHE A 172 29.74 23.10 -59.28
N VAL A 173 28.46 22.72 -59.46
CA VAL A 173 27.88 22.58 -60.81
C VAL A 173 27.88 23.90 -61.52
N ALA A 174 27.50 25.00 -60.88
CA ALA A 174 27.54 26.35 -61.48
C ALA A 174 28.97 26.78 -61.84
N GLY A 175 29.97 26.51 -61.00
CA GLY A 175 31.37 26.76 -61.24
C GLY A 175 31.92 26.01 -62.46
N LEU A 176 31.55 24.69 -62.57
CA LEU A 176 31.95 23.89 -63.75
C LEU A 176 31.31 24.41 -65.04
N THR A 177 30.03 24.74 -65.02
CA THR A 177 29.28 25.25 -66.14
C THR A 177 29.88 26.61 -66.60
N PHE A 178 30.19 27.47 -65.66
CA PHE A 178 30.79 28.74 -65.86
C PHE A 178 32.22 28.62 -66.48
N SER A 179 33.08 27.76 -65.91
CA SER A 179 34.41 27.45 -66.38
C SER A 179 34.40 26.99 -67.87
N SER A 180 33.46 26.08 -68.20
CA SER A 180 33.26 25.59 -69.56
C SER A 180 32.85 26.71 -70.53
N SER A 181 31.95 27.61 -70.11
CA SER A 181 31.51 28.75 -70.93
C SER A 181 32.64 29.73 -71.19
N ILE A 182 33.51 29.98 -70.20
CA ILE A 182 34.71 30.84 -70.40
C ILE A 182 35.67 30.21 -71.40
N LEU A 183 35.96 28.92 -71.25
CA LEU A 183 36.87 28.22 -72.17
C LEU A 183 36.38 28.25 -73.62
N GLN A 184 35.08 28.14 -73.86
CA GLN A 184 34.51 28.26 -75.22
C GLN A 184 34.55 29.66 -75.77
N SER A 185 34.60 30.70 -74.96
CA SER A 185 34.56 32.09 -75.32
C SER A 185 35.95 32.73 -75.49
N ILE A 186 37.03 32.01 -75.12
CA ILE A 186 38.42 32.50 -75.15
C ILE A 186 38.86 32.99 -76.55
N ASP A 187 38.43 32.31 -77.59
CA ASP A 187 38.84 32.67 -79.00
C ASP A 187 38.19 33.94 -79.53
N ARG A 188 37.12 34.46 -78.87
CA ARG A 188 36.34 35.60 -79.39
C ARG A 188 36.36 36.85 -78.51
N ALA A 189 36.88 36.75 -77.27
CA ALA A 189 36.81 37.84 -76.32
C ALA A 189 38.16 38.48 -76.03
N SER A 190 38.18 39.83 -75.91
CA SER A 190 39.37 40.55 -75.42
C SER A 190 39.76 40.10 -74.05
N ILE A 191 41.04 39.80 -73.81
CA ILE A 191 41.61 39.28 -72.55
C ILE A 191 41.22 40.14 -71.33
N TYR A 192 41.12 41.48 -71.53
CA TYR A 192 40.72 42.42 -70.44
C TYR A 192 39.26 42.24 -70.02
N ARG A 193 38.33 41.92 -70.93
CA ARG A 193 36.95 41.66 -70.62
C ARG A 193 36.80 40.31 -69.85
N LEU A 194 37.59 39.34 -70.26
CA LEU A 194 37.61 38.04 -69.61
C LEU A 194 38.11 38.14 -68.16
N CYS A 195 39.19 38.85 -67.89
CA CYS A 195 39.73 39.11 -66.57
C CYS A 195 38.75 39.92 -65.70
N ALA A 196 38.12 40.96 -66.27
CA ALA A 196 37.12 41.73 -65.51
C ALA A 196 35.90 40.87 -65.07
N MET A 197 35.38 40.05 -66.01
CA MET A 197 34.27 39.14 -65.69
C MET A 197 34.66 38.07 -64.63
N ALA A 198 35.85 37.48 -64.77
CA ALA A 198 36.36 36.51 -63.82
C ALA A 198 36.53 37.10 -62.41
N THR A 199 36.98 38.34 -62.29
CA THR A 199 37.15 39.06 -61.04
C THR A 199 35.79 39.33 -60.38
N VAL A 200 34.81 39.84 -61.14
CA VAL A 200 33.46 40.12 -60.62
C VAL A 200 32.81 38.83 -60.07
N ILE A 201 32.92 37.72 -60.77
CA ILE A 201 32.36 36.47 -60.40
C ILE A 201 33.12 35.86 -59.17
N GLY A 202 34.43 35.97 -59.14
CA GLY A 202 35.25 35.57 -58.00
C GLY A 202 34.86 36.30 -56.72
N VAL A 203 34.65 37.62 -56.81
CA VAL A 203 34.15 38.40 -55.63
C VAL A 203 32.78 37.98 -55.24
N PHE A 204 31.85 37.75 -56.17
CA PHE A 204 30.50 37.30 -55.87
C PHE A 204 30.48 35.92 -55.20
N LEU A 205 31.30 34.98 -55.68
CA LEU A 205 31.42 33.65 -55.07
C LEU A 205 32.02 33.72 -53.67
N PHE A 206 33.06 34.58 -53.50
CA PHE A 206 33.66 34.77 -52.18
C PHE A 206 32.69 35.36 -51.19
N ASP A 207 31.90 36.37 -51.55
CA ASP A 207 30.84 36.95 -50.70
C ASP A 207 29.76 35.93 -50.36
N THR A 208 29.33 35.13 -51.32
CA THR A 208 28.35 34.08 -51.11
C THR A 208 28.85 33.05 -50.11
N ILE A 209 30.10 32.59 -50.23
CA ILE A 209 30.73 31.65 -49.28
C ILE A 209 30.89 32.30 -47.91
N ALA A 210 31.28 33.57 -47.81
CA ALA A 210 31.44 34.30 -46.57
C ALA A 210 30.09 34.43 -45.81
N ILE A 211 29.00 34.74 -46.52
CA ILE A 211 27.65 34.79 -45.98
C ILE A 211 27.23 33.41 -45.49
N LEU A 212 27.49 32.36 -46.24
CA LEU A 212 27.13 30.97 -45.87
C LEU A 212 27.91 30.51 -44.63
N LEU A 213 29.20 30.80 -44.54
CA LEU A 213 30.02 30.51 -43.37
C LEU A 213 29.58 31.33 -42.13
N SER A 214 29.20 32.62 -42.35
CA SER A 214 28.65 33.46 -41.27
C SER A 214 27.31 32.92 -40.73
N PHE A 215 26.50 32.37 -41.62
CA PHE A 215 25.23 31.73 -41.22
C PHE A 215 25.47 30.44 -40.45
N LEU A 216 26.44 29.61 -40.85
CA LEU A 216 26.85 28.42 -40.12
C LEU A 216 27.52 28.73 -38.79
N GLY A 217 28.35 29.80 -38.70
CA GLY A 217 29.00 30.22 -37.47
C GLY A 217 28.08 30.86 -36.42
N LYS A 218 26.86 31.24 -36.82
CA LYS A 218 25.76 31.67 -35.93
C LYS A 218 24.84 30.53 -35.54
N GLY A 219 25.31 29.29 -35.58
CA GLY A 219 24.63 28.15 -34.95
C GLY A 219 24.36 28.46 -33.46
N PRO A 220 23.29 27.91 -32.87
CA PRO A 220 22.94 28.22 -31.49
C PRO A 220 24.17 27.99 -30.59
N GLU A 221 24.52 29.03 -29.81
CA GLU A 221 25.53 28.91 -28.76
C GLU A 221 25.18 27.65 -27.95
N LEU A 222 26.06 26.66 -28.03
CA LEU A 222 26.08 25.54 -27.06
C LEU A 222 26.30 26.16 -25.68
N ASN A 223 25.20 26.57 -25.05
CA ASN A 223 25.20 26.89 -23.64
C ASN A 223 25.75 25.70 -22.92
N ALA A 224 26.99 25.85 -22.50
CA ALA A 224 27.75 24.88 -21.74
C ALA A 224 26.88 24.22 -20.73
N LEU A 225 26.79 22.88 -20.79
CA LEU A 225 26.33 22.02 -19.71
C LEU A 225 27.13 22.36 -18.44
N THR A 226 26.63 23.28 -17.66
CA THR A 226 27.03 23.39 -16.26
C THR A 226 26.30 22.32 -15.49
N TRP A 227 26.94 21.18 -15.30
CA TRP A 227 26.55 20.21 -14.32
C TRP A 227 26.61 20.85 -12.93
N PRO A 228 25.55 20.80 -12.10
CA PRO A 228 25.67 21.20 -10.71
C PRO A 228 26.56 20.20 -10.01
N ARG A 229 27.73 20.67 -9.54
CA ARG A 229 28.53 19.94 -8.54
C ARG A 229 27.78 20.02 -7.21
N SER A 230 27.25 18.90 -6.74
CA SER A 230 26.83 18.71 -5.35
C SER A 230 28.03 18.45 -4.48
#